data_51beb1a4b971cf592a3d9903114ceee9
#
_entry.id   51beb1a4b971cf592a3d9903114ceee9
#
_cell.length_a   1.000
_cell.length_b   1.000
_cell.length_c   1.000
_cell.angle_alpha   90.00
_cell.angle_beta   90.00
_cell.angle_gamma   90.00
#
_symmetry.space_group_name_H-M   'P 1'
#
loop_
_entity.id
_entity.type
_entity.pdbx_description
1 polymer ?
#
loop_
_entity_poly.entity_id
_entity_poly.type
_entity_poly.pdbx_seq_one_letter_code
_entity_poly.pdbx_strand_id
1 'polypeptide(L)'
;MLEKLGLGDLSEKWPGDVLDLGETIGGLTPKAAEHLGLPKELPVIQGGADAFIGMVGLGVVKPGSLAFITGSSHLQLGLSDKAFNGTGVWGTYCDALLPGIHAVEGGQTSTGSVVNWLKKLYGVEDYQTLNREAEQLPPGSEGLIVQ
;
A
#
# COMPACT_ATOMS: atom_id res chain seq x y z
N MET A 1 -12.05 -12.95 19.02
CA MET A 1 -12.32 -13.34 17.61
C MET A 1 -11.60 -14.64 17.23
N LEU A 2 -10.31 -14.76 17.49
CA LEU A 2 -9.50 -15.95 17.15
C LEU A 2 -10.06 -17.25 17.76
N GLU A 3 -10.43 -17.23 19.02
CA GLU A 3 -11.04 -18.41 19.68
C GLU A 3 -12.30 -18.93 18.99
N LYS A 4 -13.17 -18.01 18.50
CA LYS A 4 -14.38 -18.38 17.76
C LYS A 4 -14.11 -19.05 16.42
N LEU A 5 -12.91 -18.86 15.90
CA LEU A 5 -12.43 -19.44 14.63
C LEU A 5 -11.59 -20.69 14.86
N GLY A 6 -11.41 -21.15 16.10
CA GLY A 6 -10.51 -22.25 16.44
C GLY A 6 -9.02 -21.94 16.29
N LEU A 7 -8.66 -20.65 16.29
CA LEU A 7 -7.29 -20.14 16.08
C LEU A 7 -6.74 -19.48 17.35
N GLY A 8 -7.19 -19.91 18.53
CA GLY A 8 -6.79 -19.32 19.80
C GLY A 8 -5.28 -19.39 20.08
N ASP A 9 -4.61 -20.40 19.57
CA ASP A 9 -3.16 -20.59 19.67
C ASP A 9 -2.31 -19.63 18.82
N LEU A 10 -2.92 -18.89 17.91
CA LEU A 10 -2.20 -17.92 17.07
C LEU A 10 -1.58 -16.79 17.89
N SER A 11 -2.23 -16.39 18.98
CA SER A 11 -1.68 -15.34 19.88
C SER A 11 -0.33 -15.72 20.49
N GLU A 12 -0.09 -17.01 20.70
CA GLU A 12 1.18 -17.53 21.25
C GLU A 12 2.30 -17.57 20.19
N LYS A 13 1.93 -17.50 18.91
CA LYS A 13 2.85 -17.55 17.76
C LYS A 13 3.24 -16.15 17.27
N TRP A 14 2.57 -15.12 17.75
CA TRP A 14 2.91 -13.75 17.38
C TRP A 14 4.09 -13.25 18.22
N PRO A 15 4.95 -12.40 17.64
CA PRO A 15 6.00 -11.76 18.42
C PRO A 15 5.39 -10.99 19.59
N GLY A 16 5.99 -11.12 20.77
CA GLY A 16 5.52 -10.44 21.98
C GLY A 16 5.70 -8.93 21.92
N ASP A 17 6.72 -8.49 21.19
CA ASP A 17 7.06 -7.08 21.04
C ASP A 17 6.65 -6.60 19.63
N VAL A 18 5.79 -5.60 19.61
CA VAL A 18 5.40 -4.86 18.40
C VAL A 18 5.97 -3.45 18.54
N LEU A 19 6.77 -3.05 17.57
CA LEU A 19 7.41 -1.74 17.55
C LEU A 19 6.64 -0.77 16.65
N ASP A 20 6.63 0.49 17.01
CA ASP A 20 6.08 1.55 16.18
C ASP A 20 6.99 1.86 14.98
N LEU A 21 6.42 2.49 13.96
CA LEU A 21 7.19 2.93 12.80
C LEU A 21 8.27 3.93 13.21
N GLY A 22 9.48 3.69 12.72
CA GLY A 22 10.64 4.53 13.03
C GLY A 22 11.39 4.13 14.29
N GLU A 23 10.89 3.20 15.08
CA GLU A 23 11.63 2.67 16.23
C GLU A 23 12.80 1.79 15.81
N THR A 24 13.85 1.78 16.61
CA THR A 24 15.03 0.95 16.36
C THR A 24 14.78 -0.49 16.81
N ILE A 25 14.81 -1.42 15.88
CA ILE A 25 14.71 -2.87 16.13
C ILE A 25 16.00 -3.38 16.81
N GLY A 26 17.15 -2.83 16.41
CA GLY A 26 18.48 -3.23 16.90
C GLY A 26 19.57 -2.77 15.96
N GLY A 27 20.78 -3.28 16.17
CA GLY A 27 21.91 -3.04 15.27
C GLY A 27 22.04 -4.14 14.20
N LEU A 28 22.62 -3.77 13.05
CA LEU A 28 22.90 -4.73 11.98
C LEU A 28 23.84 -5.83 12.48
N THR A 29 23.48 -7.09 12.29
CA THR A 29 24.32 -8.21 12.74
C THR A 29 25.66 -8.25 11.98
N PRO A 30 26.73 -8.79 12.59
CA PRO A 30 28.03 -8.90 11.91
C PRO A 30 27.95 -9.59 10.54
N LYS A 31 27.15 -10.65 10.45
CA LYS A 31 26.95 -11.40 9.20
C LYS A 31 26.25 -10.58 8.12
N ALA A 32 25.21 -9.84 8.50
CA ALA A 32 24.50 -8.96 7.56
C ALA A 32 25.37 -7.78 7.13
N ALA A 33 26.11 -7.18 8.08
CA ALA A 33 27.04 -6.10 7.80
C ALA A 33 28.12 -6.51 6.78
N GLU A 34 28.71 -7.67 6.96
CA GLU A 34 29.69 -8.24 6.02
C GLU A 34 29.08 -8.49 4.64
N HIS A 35 27.88 -9.10 4.58
CA HIS A 35 27.18 -9.40 3.32
C HIS A 35 26.80 -8.13 2.54
N LEU A 36 26.39 -7.09 3.23
CA LEU A 36 25.93 -5.83 2.64
C LEU A 36 27.05 -4.79 2.43
N GLY A 37 28.24 -5.03 2.97
CA GLY A 37 29.34 -4.05 2.95
C GLY A 37 29.04 -2.82 3.81
N LEU A 38 28.26 -2.96 4.89
CA LEU A 38 27.83 -1.88 5.77
C LEU A 38 28.53 -1.96 7.14
N PRO A 39 28.58 -0.87 7.92
CA PRO A 39 29.08 -0.90 9.29
C PRO A 39 28.28 -1.87 10.18
N LYS A 40 28.98 -2.56 11.09
CA LYS A 40 28.33 -3.30 12.16
C LYS A 40 27.55 -2.34 13.06
N GLU A 41 26.52 -2.85 13.71
CA GLU A 41 25.67 -2.09 14.63
C GLU A 41 24.94 -0.88 13.98
N LEU A 42 24.95 -0.79 12.64
CA LEU A 42 24.13 0.20 11.95
C LEU A 42 22.66 0.02 12.40
N PRO A 43 21.96 1.09 12.84
CA PRO A 43 20.58 0.96 13.32
C PRO A 43 19.66 0.40 12.24
N VAL A 44 18.91 -0.64 12.60
CA VAL A 44 17.84 -1.21 11.80
C VAL A 44 16.52 -0.69 12.36
N ILE A 45 15.76 -0.02 11.51
CA ILE A 45 14.56 0.71 11.91
C ILE A 45 13.31 -0.06 11.48
N GLN A 46 12.28 -0.06 12.33
CA GLN A 46 10.98 -0.63 12.00
C GLN A 46 10.34 0.15 10.84
N GLY A 47 10.15 -0.54 9.75
CA GLY A 47 9.38 -0.04 8.61
C GLY A 47 7.88 -0.42 8.72
N GLY A 48 7.13 -0.18 7.67
CA GLY A 48 5.71 -0.53 7.58
C GLY A 48 5.32 -1.04 6.21
N ALA A 49 4.03 -1.19 5.97
CA ALA A 49 3.51 -1.54 4.67
C ALA A 49 3.93 -0.48 3.64
N ASP A 50 4.40 -0.93 2.48
CA ASP A 50 5.01 -0.09 1.44
C ASP A 50 4.12 1.08 1.01
N ALA A 51 2.82 0.86 0.85
CA ALA A 51 1.87 1.89 0.47
C ALA A 51 1.75 2.99 1.54
N PHE A 52 1.73 2.63 2.83
CA PHE A 52 1.70 3.60 3.93
C PHE A 52 3.02 4.38 4.03
N ILE A 53 4.15 3.71 3.90
CA ILE A 53 5.45 4.40 3.86
C ILE A 53 5.55 5.29 2.62
N GLY A 54 4.97 4.87 1.50
CA GLY A 54 4.83 5.69 0.30
C GLY A 54 4.09 7.00 0.53
N MET A 55 3.10 7.04 1.45
CA MET A 55 2.43 8.30 1.83
C MET A 55 3.42 9.31 2.41
N VAL A 56 4.35 8.87 3.25
CA VAL A 56 5.40 9.74 3.82
C VAL A 56 6.26 10.32 2.69
N GLY A 57 6.69 9.46 1.76
CA GLY A 57 7.48 9.89 0.60
C GLY A 57 6.76 10.89 -0.29
N LEU A 58 5.43 10.82 -0.37
CA LEU A 58 4.58 11.78 -1.09
C LEU A 58 4.23 13.04 -0.27
N GLY A 59 4.66 13.11 0.99
CA GLY A 59 4.33 14.23 1.89
C GLY A 59 2.89 14.20 2.42
N VAL A 60 2.19 13.08 2.31
CA VAL A 60 0.83 12.89 2.87
C VAL A 60 0.97 12.48 4.33
N VAL A 61 1.20 13.46 5.19
CA VAL A 61 1.46 13.28 6.63
C VAL A 61 0.45 14.02 7.52
N LYS A 62 -0.66 14.47 6.95
CA LYS A 62 -1.74 15.15 7.68
C LYS A 62 -3.08 14.95 6.99
N PRO A 63 -4.21 15.06 7.72
CA PRO A 63 -5.55 15.06 7.12
C PRO A 63 -5.73 16.11 6.02
N GLY A 64 -6.59 15.81 5.05
CA GLY A 64 -6.91 16.70 3.94
C GLY A 64 -6.08 16.48 2.66
N SER A 65 -5.12 15.54 2.71
CA SER A 65 -4.36 15.09 1.53
C SER A 65 -4.62 13.61 1.27
N LEU A 66 -4.51 13.21 0.01
CA LEU A 66 -4.70 11.84 -0.45
C LEU A 66 -3.45 11.40 -1.21
N ALA A 67 -2.93 10.22 -0.88
CA ALA A 67 -1.95 9.52 -1.71
C ALA A 67 -2.69 8.61 -2.70
N PHE A 68 -2.33 8.68 -3.96
CA PHE A 68 -2.81 7.80 -4.99
C PHE A 68 -1.65 6.93 -5.47
N ILE A 69 -1.67 5.67 -5.05
CA ILE A 69 -0.63 4.68 -5.38
C ILE A 69 -1.12 3.88 -6.58
N THR A 70 -0.42 3.97 -7.70
CA THR A 70 -0.80 3.32 -8.96
C THR A 70 0.13 2.17 -9.29
N GLY A 71 -0.43 1.06 -9.71
CA GLY A 71 0.31 -0.14 -10.08
C GLY A 71 -0.59 -1.17 -10.75
N SER A 72 -0.43 -2.43 -10.40
CA SER A 72 -1.37 -3.50 -10.80
C SER A 72 -2.78 -3.27 -10.27
N SER A 73 -2.88 -2.63 -9.12
CA SER A 73 -4.07 -2.04 -8.51
C SER A 73 -3.87 -0.56 -8.23
N HIS A 74 -4.95 0.13 -7.93
CA HIS A 74 -4.91 1.50 -7.43
C HIS A 74 -5.30 1.52 -5.95
N LEU A 75 -4.49 2.18 -5.13
CA LEU A 75 -4.79 2.46 -3.73
C LEU A 75 -4.97 3.96 -3.53
N GLN A 76 -5.98 4.30 -2.76
CA GLN A 76 -6.28 5.66 -2.34
C GLN A 76 -6.16 5.68 -0.82
N LEU A 77 -5.14 6.38 -0.32
CA LEU A 77 -4.79 6.42 1.08
C LEU A 77 -4.88 7.85 1.60
N GLY A 78 -5.72 8.05 2.58
CA GLY A 78 -5.88 9.34 3.25
C GLY A 78 -5.62 9.23 4.74
N LEU A 79 -5.50 10.37 5.41
CA LEU A 79 -5.39 10.46 6.86
C LEU A 79 -6.62 11.14 7.46
N SER A 80 -7.03 10.68 8.64
CA SER A 80 -8.18 11.21 9.36
C SER A 80 -7.91 11.20 10.88
N ASP A 81 -8.40 12.22 11.56
CA ASP A 81 -8.36 12.30 13.03
C ASP A 81 -9.35 11.32 13.68
N LYS A 82 -10.24 10.72 12.91
CA LYS A 82 -11.27 9.80 13.38
C LYS A 82 -11.36 8.59 12.47
N ALA A 83 -11.73 7.46 13.03
CA ALA A 83 -12.09 6.28 12.25
C ALA A 83 -13.21 6.62 11.28
N PHE A 84 -13.04 6.26 10.03
CA PHE A 84 -14.01 6.44 8.97
C PHE A 84 -14.36 5.09 8.34
N ASN A 85 -15.63 4.73 8.40
CA ASN A 85 -16.15 3.53 7.75
C ASN A 85 -17.31 3.93 6.84
N GLY A 86 -17.22 3.63 5.60
CA GLY A 86 -18.24 3.98 4.61
C GLY A 86 -18.15 3.15 3.35
N THR A 87 -19.13 3.28 2.49
CA THR A 87 -19.13 2.60 1.19
C THR A 87 -17.90 3.03 0.39
N GLY A 88 -17.16 2.07 -0.15
CA GLY A 88 -15.95 2.29 -0.93
C GLY A 88 -14.66 2.37 -0.11
N VAL A 89 -14.75 2.32 1.22
CA VAL A 89 -13.58 2.22 2.11
C VAL A 89 -13.31 0.75 2.42
N TRP A 90 -12.07 0.32 2.22
CA TRP A 90 -11.64 -1.04 2.54
C TRP A 90 -11.32 -1.20 4.02
N GLY A 91 -10.72 -0.19 4.62
CA GLY A 91 -10.36 -0.20 6.02
C GLY A 91 -9.95 1.16 6.57
N THR A 92 -9.93 1.20 7.88
CA THR A 92 -9.39 2.32 8.67
C THR A 92 -8.45 1.74 9.72
N TYR A 93 -7.23 2.22 9.75
CA TYR A 93 -6.15 1.67 10.56
C TYR A 93 -5.60 2.76 11.48
N CYS A 94 -5.82 2.62 12.79
CA CYS A 94 -5.27 3.52 13.79
C CYS A 94 -3.76 3.28 13.90
N ASP A 95 -3.00 4.34 14.06
CA ASP A 95 -1.55 4.29 14.30
C ASP A 95 -0.72 3.59 13.18
N ALA A 96 -1.34 3.35 12.03
CA ALA A 96 -0.67 2.64 10.93
C ALA A 96 0.48 3.44 10.27
N LEU A 97 0.47 4.75 10.44
CA LEU A 97 1.49 5.64 9.88
C LEU A 97 1.99 6.67 10.91
N LEU A 98 1.08 7.30 11.61
CA LEU A 98 1.37 8.35 12.60
C LEU A 98 0.58 8.09 13.88
N PRO A 99 1.18 8.26 15.06
CA PRO A 99 0.48 8.09 16.33
C PRO A 99 -0.78 8.96 16.43
N GLY A 100 -1.88 8.39 16.86
CA GLY A 100 -3.17 9.06 17.04
C GLY A 100 -3.92 9.39 15.75
N ILE A 101 -3.41 9.02 14.60
CA ILE A 101 -4.03 9.29 13.30
C ILE A 101 -4.47 7.98 12.64
N HIS A 102 -5.63 8.00 12.03
CA HIS A 102 -6.16 6.90 11.25
C HIS A 102 -5.74 7.01 9.78
N ALA A 103 -5.14 5.95 9.25
CA ALA A 103 -5.02 5.79 7.81
C ALA A 103 -6.33 5.19 7.27
N VAL A 104 -6.90 5.81 6.26
CA VAL A 104 -8.13 5.36 5.60
C VAL A 104 -7.77 4.87 4.21
N GLU A 105 -8.15 3.65 3.90
CA GLU A 105 -7.82 2.97 2.66
C GLU A 105 -9.06 2.69 1.82
N GLY A 106 -8.96 3.02 0.55
CA GLY A 106 -9.87 2.57 -0.50
C GLY A 106 -9.08 2.24 -1.75
N GLY A 107 -9.74 1.68 -2.74
CA GLY A 107 -9.01 1.38 -3.96
C GLY A 107 -9.77 0.53 -4.96
N GLN A 108 -9.03 0.11 -5.97
CA GLN A 108 -9.51 -0.75 -7.05
C GLN A 108 -8.47 -1.82 -7.32
N THR A 109 -8.85 -3.08 -7.18
CA THR A 109 -7.93 -4.23 -7.20
C THR A 109 -7.45 -4.55 -8.57
N SER A 110 -7.76 -4.29 -9.63
CA SER A 110 -7.25 -4.67 -10.96
C SER A 110 -7.36 -3.51 -11.93
N THR A 111 -6.34 -2.69 -11.94
CA THR A 111 -6.26 -1.50 -12.82
C THR A 111 -5.20 -1.71 -13.89
N GLY A 112 -3.92 -1.60 -13.56
CA GLY A 112 -2.85 -1.90 -14.49
C GLY A 112 -2.86 -3.36 -14.97
N SER A 113 -3.32 -4.28 -14.11
CA SER A 113 -3.51 -5.68 -14.49
C SER A 113 -4.56 -5.87 -15.58
N VAL A 114 -5.66 -5.11 -15.54
CA VAL A 114 -6.70 -5.15 -16.58
C VAL A 114 -6.14 -4.64 -17.91
N VAL A 115 -5.38 -3.56 -17.90
CA VAL A 115 -4.73 -3.04 -19.11
C VAL A 115 -3.77 -4.08 -19.70
N ASN A 116 -2.99 -4.77 -18.86
CA ASN A 116 -2.13 -5.86 -19.32
C ASN A 116 -2.92 -7.05 -19.87
N TRP A 117 -4.04 -7.39 -19.25
CA TRP A 117 -4.93 -8.43 -19.74
C TRP A 117 -5.54 -8.05 -21.10
N LEU A 118 -6.04 -6.83 -21.27
CA LEU A 118 -6.56 -6.31 -22.54
C LEU A 118 -5.48 -6.34 -23.62
N LYS A 119 -4.27 -5.87 -23.31
CA LYS A 119 -3.13 -5.92 -24.22
C LYS A 119 -2.91 -7.32 -24.79
N LYS A 120 -2.94 -8.34 -23.91
CA LYS A 120 -2.79 -9.74 -24.32
C LYS A 120 -3.99 -10.25 -25.13
N LEU A 121 -5.21 -9.87 -24.72
CA LEU A 121 -6.45 -10.30 -25.36
C LEU A 121 -6.52 -9.81 -26.81
N TYR A 122 -6.10 -8.57 -27.07
CA TYR A 122 -6.08 -7.98 -28.40
C TYR A 122 -4.78 -8.23 -29.19
N GLY A 123 -3.83 -8.98 -28.62
CA GLY A 123 -2.57 -9.29 -29.29
C GLY A 123 -1.69 -8.06 -29.53
N VAL A 124 -1.84 -7.01 -28.75
CA VAL A 124 -1.02 -5.79 -28.86
C VAL A 124 0.31 -6.02 -28.16
N GLU A 125 1.43 -5.74 -28.82
CA GLU A 125 2.75 -6.03 -28.27
C GLU A 125 3.20 -5.00 -27.22
N ASP A 126 2.83 -3.72 -27.37
CA ASP A 126 3.27 -2.64 -26.51
C ASP A 126 2.13 -1.75 -26.01
N TYR A 127 2.37 -1.06 -24.88
CA TYR A 127 1.41 -0.12 -24.29
C TYR A 127 1.32 1.20 -25.05
N GLN A 128 2.33 1.57 -25.83
CA GLN A 128 2.32 2.84 -26.55
C GLN A 128 1.27 2.84 -27.66
N THR A 129 1.05 1.69 -28.28
CA THR A 129 -0.02 1.52 -29.27
C THR A 129 -1.40 1.73 -28.64
N LEU A 130 -1.66 1.09 -27.48
CA LEU A 130 -2.91 1.31 -26.74
C LEU A 130 -3.10 2.76 -26.32
N ASN A 131 -2.04 3.39 -25.82
CA ASN A 131 -2.09 4.79 -25.38
C ASN A 131 -2.39 5.73 -26.54
N ARG A 132 -1.77 5.56 -27.70
CA ARG A 132 -2.02 6.38 -28.89
C ARG A 132 -3.46 6.26 -29.39
N GLU A 133 -4.04 5.08 -29.32
CA GLU A 133 -5.45 4.87 -29.68
C GLU A 133 -6.38 5.52 -28.64
N ALA A 134 -6.09 5.34 -27.36
CA ALA A 134 -6.86 5.95 -26.28
C ALA A 134 -6.83 7.49 -26.30
N GLU A 135 -5.70 8.10 -26.66
CA GLU A 135 -5.56 9.56 -26.79
C GLU A 135 -6.45 10.16 -27.87
N GLN A 136 -6.90 9.38 -28.83
CA GLN A 136 -7.81 9.83 -29.90
C GLN A 136 -9.28 9.85 -29.45
N LEU A 137 -9.60 9.23 -28.33
CA LEU A 137 -10.95 9.17 -27.80
C LEU A 137 -11.25 10.34 -26.86
N PRO A 138 -12.46 10.88 -26.87
CA PRO A 138 -12.83 11.92 -25.92
C PRO A 138 -12.86 11.37 -24.48
N PRO A 139 -12.64 12.24 -23.46
CA PRO A 139 -12.79 11.83 -22.08
C PRO A 139 -14.16 11.19 -21.83
N GLY A 140 -14.17 10.07 -21.10
CA GLY A 140 -15.38 9.27 -20.87
C GLY A 140 -15.70 8.24 -21.92
N SER A 141 -14.79 8.04 -22.93
CA SER A 141 -14.87 6.97 -23.94
C SER A 141 -16.26 6.78 -24.54
N GLU A 142 -16.93 7.88 -24.89
CA GLU A 142 -18.30 7.93 -25.46
C GLU A 142 -19.36 7.22 -24.59
N GLY A 143 -19.10 7.10 -23.27
CA GLY A 143 -20.01 6.47 -22.31
C GLY A 143 -19.80 4.97 -22.14
N LEU A 144 -18.77 4.36 -22.75
CA LEU A 144 -18.44 2.98 -22.52
C LEU A 144 -17.95 2.77 -21.09
N ILE A 145 -18.60 1.87 -20.38
CA ILE A 145 -18.22 1.46 -19.01
C ILE A 145 -17.99 -0.05 -19.03
N VAL A 146 -16.86 -0.47 -18.47
CA VAL A 146 -16.52 -1.89 -18.27
C VAL A 146 -16.50 -2.15 -16.77
N GLN A 147 -17.27 -3.15 -16.32
CA GLN A 147 -17.37 -3.59 -14.93
C GLN A 147 -16.75 -4.98 -14.75
#